data_1ae96b3b165c7f2a577df3e5d5dd97ad
#
_entry.id   1ae96b3b165c7f2a577df3e5d5dd97ad
#
_cell.length_a   1.000
_cell.length_b   1.000
_cell.length_c   1.000
_cell.angle_alpha   90.00
_cell.angle_beta   90.00
_cell.angle_gamma   90.00
#
_symmetry.space_group_name_H-M   'P 1'
#
loop_
_entity.id
_entity.type
_entity.pdbx_description
1 polymer ?
#
loop_
_entity_poly.entity_id
_entity_poly.type
_entity_poly.pdbx_seq_one_letter_code
_entity_poly.pdbx_strand_id
1 'polypeptide(L)'
;MNRDLIIFDLDGTLTDSKAKITETMSIEFARLLTKYQVAVISGCAFNQFKEQFVLPLIAYNDPFPKLFNLYLLPTCGSQMYEYAGREAGFHRMYHNDLVLREKVEIYNAWQASVSDEDFLCDPYGEIAEDRESQITFSMCGQEAPLDIKKTYDKDGKRRIKIMKAMESCLSDKYAVRIGGTTSIDVTRAGIDKAYGINKLLGWLDFTSHDAFFVGDALFPGGNDHAARSTGVLCRSVTGPEETIGIIRALNSMTNVEDI
;
A
#
# COMPACT_ATOMS: atom_id res chain seq x y z
N MET A 1 -3.37 25.04 -12.08
CA MET A 1 -3.49 23.71 -12.73
C MET A 1 -4.43 22.89 -11.87
N ASN A 2 -5.56 22.46 -12.41
CA ASN A 2 -6.46 21.58 -11.68
C ASN A 2 -5.75 20.24 -11.49
N ARG A 3 -5.59 19.79 -10.24
CA ARG A 3 -5.15 18.44 -9.95
C ARG A 3 -6.39 17.59 -9.78
N ASP A 4 -6.64 16.74 -10.75
CA ASP A 4 -7.87 15.96 -10.82
C ASP A 4 -7.73 14.58 -10.17
N LEU A 5 -6.49 14.17 -9.82
CA LEU A 5 -6.16 12.89 -9.20
C LEU A 5 -5.48 13.09 -7.83
N ILE A 6 -6.09 12.55 -6.79
CA ILE A 6 -5.50 12.52 -5.45
C ILE A 6 -5.12 11.07 -5.10
N ILE A 7 -3.87 10.84 -4.74
CA ILE A 7 -3.34 9.52 -4.44
C ILE A 7 -2.95 9.47 -2.96
N PHE A 8 -3.44 8.48 -2.23
CA PHE A 8 -3.12 8.27 -0.82
C PHE A 8 -2.40 6.94 -0.60
N ASP A 9 -1.42 6.94 0.30
CA ASP A 9 -1.06 5.73 1.00
C ASP A 9 -2.19 5.30 1.97
N LEU A 10 -2.17 4.05 2.44
CA LEU A 10 -3.20 3.52 3.33
C LEU A 10 -2.75 3.52 4.79
N ASP A 11 -1.75 2.70 5.13
CA ASP A 11 -1.31 2.43 6.51
C ASP A 11 -0.43 3.57 7.07
N GLY A 12 -0.86 4.25 8.10
CA GLY A 12 -0.18 5.46 8.63
C GLY A 12 -0.62 6.76 7.96
N THR A 13 -1.48 6.67 6.94
CA THR A 13 -1.99 7.81 6.16
C THR A 13 -3.50 7.94 6.26
N LEU A 14 -4.28 7.00 5.71
CA LEU A 14 -5.75 7.01 5.81
C LEU A 14 -6.23 6.30 7.08
N THR A 15 -5.46 5.41 7.63
CA THR A 15 -5.76 4.66 8.85
C THR A 15 -4.49 4.34 9.62
N ASP A 16 -4.62 4.03 10.91
CA ASP A 16 -3.52 3.43 11.66
C ASP A 16 -3.16 2.07 11.05
N SER A 17 -1.88 1.68 11.18
CA SER A 17 -1.37 0.45 10.57
C SER A 17 -2.26 -0.75 10.90
N LYS A 18 -2.76 -1.40 9.86
CA LYS A 18 -3.66 -2.57 9.89
C LYS A 18 -5.01 -2.33 10.59
N ALA A 19 -5.38 -1.09 10.86
CA ALA A 19 -6.69 -0.74 11.39
C ALA A 19 -7.69 -0.43 10.27
N LYS A 20 -8.98 -0.40 10.60
CA LYS A 20 -10.02 0.09 9.69
C LYS A 20 -10.03 1.60 9.70
N ILE A 21 -10.40 2.24 8.57
CA ILE A 21 -10.63 3.69 8.56
C ILE A 21 -11.74 4.06 9.53
N THR A 22 -11.60 5.22 10.15
CA THR A 22 -12.63 5.75 11.07
C THR A 22 -13.86 6.24 10.31
N GLU A 23 -14.98 6.37 10.99
CA GLU A 23 -16.21 6.97 10.44
C GLU A 23 -15.94 8.37 9.89
N THR A 24 -15.19 9.20 10.61
CA THR A 24 -14.83 10.56 10.17
C THR A 24 -14.03 10.54 8.87
N MET A 25 -13.00 9.69 8.79
CA MET A 25 -12.21 9.51 7.56
C MET A 25 -13.09 9.06 6.41
N SER A 26 -13.97 8.09 6.65
CA SER A 26 -14.88 7.53 5.65
C SER A 26 -15.82 8.58 5.06
N ILE A 27 -16.43 9.42 5.90
CA ILE A 27 -17.35 10.48 5.47
C ILE A 27 -16.62 11.54 4.64
N GLU A 28 -15.45 12.00 5.10
CA GLU A 28 -14.68 13.01 4.37
C GLU A 28 -14.13 12.47 3.05
N PHE A 29 -13.69 11.20 3.03
CA PHE A 29 -13.23 10.54 1.82
C PHE A 29 -14.37 10.35 0.80
N ALA A 30 -15.56 9.97 1.23
CA ALA A 30 -16.72 9.86 0.34
C ALA A 30 -17.09 11.20 -0.32
N ARG A 31 -16.94 12.31 0.42
CA ARG A 31 -17.09 13.67 -0.15
C ARG A 31 -16.02 13.97 -1.19
N LEU A 32 -14.76 13.59 -0.92
CA LEU A 32 -13.66 13.77 -1.86
C LEU A 32 -13.94 13.07 -3.20
N LEU A 33 -14.47 11.84 -3.17
CA LEU A 33 -14.88 11.08 -4.36
C LEU A 33 -15.95 11.77 -5.20
N THR A 34 -16.65 12.78 -4.67
CA THR A 34 -17.62 13.54 -5.48
C THR A 34 -16.97 14.58 -6.37
N LYS A 35 -15.69 14.92 -6.12
CA LYS A 35 -14.97 16.02 -6.76
C LYS A 35 -13.77 15.56 -7.59
N TYR A 36 -13.09 14.49 -7.13
CA TYR A 36 -11.79 14.05 -7.65
C TYR A 36 -11.82 12.58 -8.05
N GLN A 37 -10.96 12.23 -8.98
CA GLN A 37 -10.46 10.86 -9.12
C GLN A 37 -9.55 10.60 -7.92
N VAL A 38 -9.73 9.48 -7.23
CA VAL A 38 -8.94 9.18 -6.04
C VAL A 38 -8.35 7.78 -6.14
N ALA A 39 -7.09 7.63 -5.79
CA ALA A 39 -6.44 6.34 -5.72
C ALA A 39 -5.92 6.08 -4.31
N VAL A 40 -5.94 4.82 -3.90
CA VAL A 40 -5.27 4.35 -2.68
C VAL A 40 -4.25 3.30 -3.08
N ILE A 41 -2.98 3.51 -2.70
CA ILE A 41 -1.87 2.62 -3.02
C ILE A 41 -1.17 2.15 -1.74
N SER A 42 -0.97 0.84 -1.58
CA SER A 42 -0.28 0.27 -0.42
C SER A 42 0.41 -1.05 -0.79
N GLY A 43 1.37 -1.48 0.04
CA GLY A 43 2.00 -2.80 -0.06
C GLY A 43 1.10 -3.97 0.33
N CYS A 44 -0.09 -3.72 0.90
CA CYS A 44 -1.00 -4.77 1.34
C CYS A 44 -1.74 -5.46 0.16
N ALA A 45 -2.28 -6.66 0.43
CA ALA A 45 -3.10 -7.39 -0.53
C ALA A 45 -4.50 -6.76 -0.69
N PHE A 46 -5.19 -7.06 -1.80
CA PHE A 46 -6.52 -6.54 -2.09
C PHE A 46 -7.56 -6.86 -1.00
N ASN A 47 -7.51 -8.06 -0.42
CA ASN A 47 -8.42 -8.42 0.68
C ASN A 47 -8.24 -7.50 1.91
N GLN A 48 -7.02 -7.08 2.19
CA GLN A 48 -6.75 -6.14 3.27
C GLN A 48 -7.32 -4.75 2.94
N PHE A 49 -7.17 -4.26 1.71
CA PHE A 49 -7.86 -3.04 1.25
C PHE A 49 -9.36 -3.12 1.46
N LYS A 50 -9.96 -4.26 1.10
CA LYS A 50 -11.40 -4.48 1.26
C LYS A 50 -11.84 -4.34 2.71
N GLU A 51 -11.15 -5.02 3.63
CA GLU A 51 -11.51 -5.04 5.05
C GLU A 51 -11.21 -3.73 5.78
N GLN A 52 -10.06 -3.11 5.49
CA GLN A 52 -9.64 -1.91 6.20
C GLN A 52 -10.27 -0.63 5.66
N PHE A 53 -10.54 -0.59 4.36
CA PHE A 53 -10.91 0.63 3.67
C PHE A 53 -12.28 0.56 2.99
N VAL A 54 -12.50 -0.39 2.07
CA VAL A 54 -13.70 -0.39 1.21
C VAL A 54 -14.98 -0.66 2.01
N LEU A 55 -14.98 -1.71 2.85
CA LEU A 55 -16.18 -2.06 3.62
C LEU A 55 -16.56 -0.97 4.62
N PRO A 56 -15.65 -0.37 5.40
CA PRO A 56 -15.99 0.78 6.24
C PRO A 56 -16.43 2.00 5.42
N LEU A 57 -15.78 2.29 4.28
CA LEU A 57 -16.19 3.39 3.40
C LEU A 57 -17.65 3.26 2.97
N ILE A 58 -18.08 2.05 2.62
CA ILE A 58 -19.47 1.79 2.24
C ILE A 58 -20.39 1.85 3.47
N ALA A 59 -19.99 1.25 4.59
CA ALA A 59 -20.83 1.10 5.77
C ALA A 59 -21.18 2.43 6.45
N TYR A 60 -20.26 3.41 6.41
CA TYR A 60 -20.45 4.71 7.07
C TYR A 60 -21.09 5.78 6.17
N ASN A 61 -21.42 5.47 4.92
CA ASN A 61 -21.95 6.45 3.99
C ASN A 61 -23.34 6.07 3.44
N ASP A 62 -24.29 6.98 3.67
CA ASP A 62 -25.60 7.01 3.03
C ASP A 62 -25.85 8.47 2.58
N PRO A 63 -25.97 8.75 1.29
CA PRO A 63 -26.02 7.82 0.16
C PRO A 63 -24.69 7.10 -0.14
N PHE A 64 -24.78 6.01 -0.88
CA PHE A 64 -23.65 5.17 -1.30
C PHE A 64 -22.54 6.01 -1.99
N PRO A 65 -21.25 5.85 -1.61
CA PRO A 65 -20.17 6.67 -2.12
C PRO A 65 -19.94 6.48 -3.64
N LYS A 66 -19.39 7.50 -4.29
CA LYS A 66 -19.08 7.46 -5.74
C LYS A 66 -17.85 6.63 -6.06
N LEU A 67 -17.93 5.31 -5.85
CA LEU A 67 -16.81 4.38 -6.02
C LEU A 67 -16.27 4.28 -7.46
N PHE A 68 -16.99 4.76 -8.48
CA PHE A 68 -16.47 4.85 -9.86
C PHE A 68 -15.29 5.82 -10.02
N ASN A 69 -15.08 6.70 -9.03
CA ASN A 69 -13.93 7.60 -8.98
C ASN A 69 -12.80 7.05 -8.09
N LEU A 70 -12.87 5.78 -7.66
CA LEU A 70 -11.91 5.16 -6.74
C LEU A 70 -11.11 4.05 -7.44
N TYR A 71 -9.78 4.18 -7.38
CA TYR A 71 -8.81 3.20 -7.85
C TYR A 71 -8.08 2.60 -6.66
N LEU A 72 -7.96 1.28 -6.61
CA LEU A 72 -7.21 0.58 -5.57
C LEU A 72 -5.97 -0.07 -6.18
N LEU A 73 -4.80 0.23 -5.62
CA LEU A 73 -3.51 -0.25 -6.08
C LEU A 73 -2.80 -1.06 -4.98
N PRO A 74 -3.22 -2.33 -4.75
CA PRO A 74 -2.54 -3.21 -3.81
C PRO A 74 -1.14 -3.59 -4.32
N THR A 75 -0.33 -4.15 -3.40
CA THR A 75 1.03 -4.63 -3.68
C THR A 75 1.88 -3.60 -4.44
N CYS A 76 1.85 -2.33 -3.95
CA CYS A 76 2.53 -1.18 -4.54
C CYS A 76 2.13 -0.90 -6.00
N GLY A 77 0.89 -1.22 -6.38
CA GLY A 77 0.38 -0.99 -7.74
C GLY A 77 0.83 -2.02 -8.77
N SER A 78 1.32 -3.19 -8.35
CA SER A 78 1.48 -4.33 -9.27
C SER A 78 0.15 -4.93 -9.71
N GLN A 79 -0.92 -4.56 -9.04
CA GLN A 79 -2.32 -4.82 -9.38
C GLN A 79 -3.10 -3.51 -9.30
N MET A 80 -4.17 -3.39 -10.07
CA MET A 80 -5.11 -2.28 -10.02
C MET A 80 -6.53 -2.77 -10.12
N TYR A 81 -7.41 -2.18 -9.32
CA TYR A 81 -8.84 -2.48 -9.28
C TYR A 81 -9.65 -1.20 -9.44
N GLU A 82 -10.72 -1.32 -10.22
CA GLU A 82 -11.76 -0.30 -10.42
C GLU A 82 -13.12 -0.83 -9.98
N TYR A 83 -14.01 0.06 -9.58
CA TYR A 83 -15.37 -0.32 -9.23
C TYR A 83 -16.23 -0.50 -10.49
N ALA A 84 -16.79 -1.69 -10.66
CA ALA A 84 -17.59 -2.08 -11.82
C ALA A 84 -19.12 -2.12 -11.55
N GLY A 85 -19.56 -1.54 -10.42
CA GLY A 85 -20.95 -1.51 -10.02
C GLY A 85 -21.26 -2.43 -8.83
N ARG A 86 -22.49 -2.32 -8.30
CA ARG A 86 -22.88 -3.00 -7.04
C ARG A 86 -22.85 -4.54 -7.15
N GLU A 87 -23.19 -5.09 -8.30
CA GLU A 87 -23.21 -6.55 -8.51
C GLU A 87 -21.80 -7.10 -8.72
N ALA A 88 -20.97 -6.41 -9.50
CA ALA A 88 -19.61 -6.85 -9.85
C ALA A 88 -18.58 -6.47 -8.80
N GLY A 89 -18.84 -5.42 -7.99
CA GLY A 89 -17.90 -4.90 -7.01
C GLY A 89 -16.66 -4.27 -7.66
N PHE A 90 -15.48 -4.52 -7.08
CA PHE A 90 -14.20 -4.11 -7.66
C PHE A 90 -13.67 -5.18 -8.61
N HIS A 91 -13.32 -4.76 -9.82
CA HIS A 91 -12.78 -5.60 -10.87
C HIS A 91 -11.29 -5.32 -11.09
N ARG A 92 -10.49 -6.39 -11.24
CA ARG A 92 -9.05 -6.29 -11.45
C ARG A 92 -8.75 -5.93 -12.91
N MET A 93 -8.18 -4.76 -13.14
CA MET A 93 -7.91 -4.21 -14.46
C MET A 93 -6.60 -4.70 -15.05
N TYR A 94 -5.56 -4.76 -14.23
CA TYR A 94 -4.30 -5.41 -14.58
C TYR A 94 -3.65 -6.06 -13.35
N HIS A 95 -2.71 -6.96 -13.63
CA HIS A 95 -1.88 -7.62 -12.61
C HIS A 95 -0.51 -8.00 -13.16
N ASN A 96 0.46 -8.05 -12.27
CA ASN A 96 1.83 -8.48 -12.56
C ASN A 96 2.22 -9.63 -11.62
N ASP A 97 1.41 -10.70 -11.66
CA ASP A 97 1.53 -11.82 -10.72
C ASP A 97 2.81 -12.62 -10.96
N LEU A 98 3.39 -13.10 -9.85
CA LEU A 98 4.51 -14.03 -9.87
C LEU A 98 4.03 -15.39 -10.38
N VAL A 99 4.75 -15.95 -11.34
CA VAL A 99 4.46 -17.32 -11.81
C VAL A 99 4.99 -18.34 -10.79
N LEU A 100 4.47 -19.57 -10.83
CA LEU A 100 4.81 -20.61 -9.85
C LEU A 100 6.33 -20.81 -9.69
N ARG A 101 7.11 -20.80 -10.79
CA ARG A 101 8.56 -20.92 -10.73
C ARG A 101 9.21 -19.79 -9.93
N GLU A 102 8.74 -18.55 -10.09
CA GLU A 102 9.25 -17.39 -9.34
C GLU A 102 8.93 -17.51 -7.85
N LYS A 103 7.73 -17.96 -7.53
CA LYS A 103 7.34 -18.22 -6.13
C LYS A 103 8.24 -19.28 -5.51
N VAL A 104 8.52 -20.38 -6.19
CA VAL A 104 9.44 -21.43 -5.72
C VAL A 104 10.85 -20.89 -5.50
N GLU A 105 11.38 -20.06 -6.41
CA GLU A 105 12.70 -19.42 -6.26
C GLU A 105 12.73 -18.53 -5.00
N ILE A 106 11.66 -17.77 -4.74
CA ILE A 106 11.54 -16.89 -3.56
C ILE A 106 11.46 -17.70 -2.26
N TYR A 107 10.66 -18.77 -2.22
CA TYR A 107 10.57 -19.64 -1.05
C TYR A 107 11.89 -20.36 -0.74
N ASN A 108 12.59 -20.82 -1.74
CA ASN A 108 13.92 -21.44 -1.57
C ASN A 108 14.95 -20.43 -1.03
N ALA A 109 14.93 -19.19 -1.54
CA ALA A 109 15.79 -18.13 -1.04
C ALA A 109 15.47 -17.79 0.44
N TRP A 110 14.19 -17.73 0.81
CA TRP A 110 13.78 -17.57 2.19
C TRP A 110 14.35 -18.68 3.09
N GLN A 111 14.10 -19.94 2.75
CA GLN A 111 14.58 -21.09 3.52
C GLN A 111 16.09 -21.10 3.70
N ALA A 112 16.85 -20.69 2.67
CA ALA A 112 18.30 -20.60 2.74
C ALA A 112 18.82 -19.40 3.56
N SER A 113 17.95 -18.41 3.85
CA SER A 113 18.35 -17.15 4.48
C SER A 113 17.97 -17.03 5.95
N VAL A 114 17.11 -17.92 6.45
CA VAL A 114 16.65 -17.91 7.84
C VAL A 114 17.20 -19.10 8.64
N SER A 115 17.32 -18.92 9.93
CA SER A 115 17.67 -19.95 10.92
C SER A 115 16.70 -19.89 12.10
N ASP A 116 16.68 -20.94 12.94
CA ASP A 116 15.83 -20.98 14.14
C ASP A 116 16.10 -19.80 15.08
N GLU A 117 17.35 -19.30 15.12
CA GLU A 117 17.75 -18.16 15.95
C GLU A 117 17.15 -16.82 15.49
N ASP A 118 16.66 -16.73 14.25
CA ASP A 118 16.02 -15.54 13.71
C ASP A 118 14.57 -15.40 14.22
N PHE A 119 13.98 -16.48 14.78
CA PHE A 119 12.64 -16.46 15.36
C PHE A 119 12.74 -16.31 16.89
N LEU A 120 12.13 -15.23 17.43
CA LEU A 120 12.13 -14.96 18.88
C LEU A 120 10.96 -15.61 19.62
N CYS A 121 9.98 -16.11 18.91
CA CYS A 121 8.79 -16.80 19.41
C CYS A 121 8.25 -17.72 18.33
N ASP A 122 7.39 -18.63 18.70
CA ASP A 122 6.60 -19.41 17.75
C ASP A 122 5.74 -18.46 16.91
N PRO A 123 5.71 -18.62 15.58
CA PRO A 123 4.92 -17.75 14.71
C PRO A 123 3.42 -17.86 14.97
N TYR A 124 2.75 -16.73 14.97
CA TYR A 124 1.29 -16.65 15.05
C TYR A 124 0.71 -16.79 13.64
N GLY A 125 0.17 -17.95 13.31
CA GLY A 125 -0.30 -18.28 11.97
C GLY A 125 0.83 -18.47 10.95
N GLU A 126 0.50 -18.36 9.67
CA GLU A 126 1.45 -18.56 8.58
C GLU A 126 2.55 -17.48 8.56
N ILE A 127 3.78 -17.91 8.31
CA ILE A 127 4.92 -16.99 8.12
C ILE A 127 4.82 -16.28 6.78
N ALA A 128 4.51 -17.02 5.72
CA ALA A 128 4.47 -16.52 4.35
C ALA A 128 3.04 -16.23 3.90
N GLU A 129 2.84 -15.08 3.28
CA GLU A 129 1.59 -14.68 2.61
C GLU A 129 1.87 -14.48 1.12
N ASP A 130 1.18 -15.26 0.28
CA ASP A 130 1.20 -15.09 -1.17
C ASP A 130 0.14 -14.04 -1.56
N ARG A 131 0.60 -12.87 -2.00
CA ARG A 131 -0.23 -11.76 -2.50
C ARG A 131 -0.28 -11.73 -4.03
N GLU A 132 -0.08 -12.86 -4.68
CA GLU A 132 -0.02 -13.08 -6.13
C GLU A 132 1.22 -12.41 -6.77
N SER A 133 1.35 -11.10 -6.71
CA SER A 133 2.46 -10.32 -7.27
C SER A 133 3.57 -10.00 -6.27
N GLN A 134 3.40 -10.40 -5.02
CA GLN A 134 4.33 -10.22 -3.90
C GLN A 134 4.25 -11.42 -2.97
N ILE A 135 5.38 -11.88 -2.45
CA ILE A 135 5.44 -12.80 -1.31
C ILE A 135 5.91 -12.01 -0.09
N THR A 136 5.15 -12.07 0.99
CA THR A 136 5.45 -11.39 2.25
C THR A 136 5.76 -12.42 3.33
N PHE A 137 6.95 -12.35 3.92
CA PHE A 137 7.34 -13.18 5.05
C PHE A 137 7.27 -12.36 6.34
N SER A 138 6.48 -12.81 7.32
CA SER A 138 6.39 -12.17 8.65
C SER A 138 7.13 -13.03 9.68
N MET A 139 8.15 -12.47 10.31
CA MET A 139 8.99 -13.19 11.29
C MET A 139 8.21 -13.63 12.54
N CYS A 140 7.11 -12.97 12.86
CA CYS A 140 6.23 -13.33 13.99
C CYS A 140 4.97 -14.07 13.53
N GLY A 141 4.83 -14.39 12.24
CA GLY A 141 3.58 -14.86 11.63
C GLY A 141 2.62 -13.72 11.29
N GLN A 142 1.70 -14.00 10.36
CA GLN A 142 0.77 -12.98 9.83
C GLN A 142 -0.23 -12.51 10.89
N GLU A 143 -0.61 -13.38 11.83
CA GLU A 143 -1.64 -13.14 12.86
C GLU A 143 -1.07 -12.62 14.19
N ALA A 144 0.24 -12.33 14.27
CA ALA A 144 0.86 -11.88 15.52
C ALA A 144 0.21 -10.58 16.04
N PRO A 145 -0.03 -10.46 17.37
CA PRO A 145 -0.52 -9.25 18.01
C PRO A 145 0.39 -8.05 17.76
N LEU A 146 -0.19 -6.83 17.73
CA LEU A 146 0.54 -5.60 17.42
C LEU A 146 1.67 -5.28 18.40
N ASP A 147 1.49 -5.59 19.68
CA ASP A 147 2.51 -5.40 20.72
C ASP A 147 3.72 -6.31 20.50
N ILE A 148 3.51 -7.57 20.12
CA ILE A 148 4.57 -8.50 19.72
C ILE A 148 5.29 -7.96 18.48
N LYS A 149 4.55 -7.57 17.44
CA LYS A 149 5.12 -7.02 16.21
C LYS A 149 5.97 -5.77 16.45
N LYS A 150 5.52 -4.86 17.32
CA LYS A 150 6.24 -3.62 17.65
C LYS A 150 7.54 -3.85 18.43
N THR A 151 7.65 -4.96 19.15
CA THR A 151 8.81 -5.24 20.00
C THR A 151 9.84 -6.18 19.39
N TYR A 152 9.46 -6.93 18.35
CA TYR A 152 10.25 -8.00 17.76
C TYR A 152 11.61 -7.55 17.20
N ASP A 153 11.63 -6.56 16.34
CA ASP A 153 12.84 -6.11 15.60
C ASP A 153 12.83 -4.59 15.43
N LYS A 154 12.88 -3.89 16.59
CA LYS A 154 12.74 -2.41 16.65
C LYS A 154 13.76 -1.66 15.81
N ASP A 155 14.99 -2.16 15.77
CA ASP A 155 16.10 -1.54 15.01
C ASP A 155 16.23 -2.10 13.58
N GLY A 156 15.39 -3.04 13.18
CA GLY A 156 15.37 -3.64 11.85
C GLY A 156 16.54 -4.54 11.50
N LYS A 157 17.46 -4.79 12.44
CA LYS A 157 18.73 -5.49 12.14
C LYS A 157 18.53 -6.92 11.70
N ARG A 158 17.57 -7.65 12.29
CA ARG A 158 17.25 -9.03 11.92
C ARG A 158 16.75 -9.09 10.48
N ARG A 159 15.76 -8.26 10.17
CA ARG A 159 15.21 -8.19 8.81
C ARG A 159 16.24 -7.73 7.79
N ILE A 160 17.12 -6.77 8.12
CA ILE A 160 18.23 -6.35 7.27
C ILE A 160 19.19 -7.51 6.98
N LYS A 161 19.53 -8.33 8.00
CA LYS A 161 20.38 -9.52 7.85
C LYS A 161 19.75 -10.50 6.85
N ILE A 162 18.47 -10.85 7.08
CA ILE A 162 17.75 -11.83 6.25
C ILE A 162 17.54 -11.27 4.83
N MET A 163 17.16 -10.01 4.70
CA MET A 163 16.99 -9.34 3.39
C MET A 163 18.28 -9.46 2.56
N LYS A 164 19.44 -9.12 3.13
CA LYS A 164 20.73 -9.23 2.43
C LYS A 164 21.09 -10.68 2.06
N ALA A 165 20.76 -11.64 2.91
CA ALA A 165 20.97 -13.06 2.60
C ALA A 165 20.06 -13.50 1.43
N MET A 166 18.78 -13.10 1.44
CA MET A 166 17.85 -13.37 0.33
C MET A 166 18.29 -12.72 -0.98
N GLU A 167 18.76 -11.46 -0.93
CA GLU A 167 19.31 -10.76 -2.11
C GLU A 167 20.51 -11.51 -2.70
N SER A 168 21.33 -12.16 -1.88
CA SER A 168 22.46 -12.97 -2.36
C SER A 168 22.03 -14.31 -3.00
N CYS A 169 20.83 -14.80 -2.67
CA CYS A 169 20.27 -16.05 -3.20
C CYS A 169 19.39 -15.82 -4.44
N LEU A 170 18.84 -14.62 -4.59
CA LEU A 170 17.94 -14.24 -5.68
C LEU A 170 18.70 -13.51 -6.79
N SER A 171 18.21 -13.63 -8.02
CA SER A 171 18.71 -12.82 -9.13
C SER A 171 18.18 -11.38 -9.05
N ASP A 172 18.78 -10.48 -9.82
CA ASP A 172 18.42 -9.06 -9.94
C ASP A 172 17.01 -8.79 -10.50
N LYS A 173 16.32 -9.82 -10.98
CA LYS A 173 14.90 -9.73 -11.38
C LYS A 173 13.94 -9.55 -10.20
N TYR A 174 14.42 -9.75 -8.96
CA TYR A 174 13.63 -9.56 -7.74
C TYR A 174 14.14 -8.36 -6.93
N ALA A 175 13.24 -7.78 -6.16
CA ALA A 175 13.54 -6.80 -5.14
C ALA A 175 13.07 -7.34 -3.78
N VAL A 176 13.98 -7.35 -2.80
CA VAL A 176 13.69 -7.72 -1.41
C VAL A 176 13.65 -6.45 -0.58
N ARG A 177 12.57 -6.21 0.16
CA ARG A 177 12.38 -5.00 0.96
C ARG A 177 11.88 -5.32 2.35
N ILE A 178 12.24 -4.49 3.31
CA ILE A 178 11.67 -4.54 4.64
C ILE A 178 10.26 -3.93 4.58
N GLY A 179 9.27 -4.67 5.08
CA GLY A 179 7.88 -4.23 5.20
C GLY A 179 7.46 -4.10 6.67
N GLY A 180 6.77 -3.02 7.02
CA GLY A 180 6.24 -2.81 8.36
C GLY A 180 7.25 -3.07 9.49
N THR A 181 6.82 -3.71 10.57
CA THR A 181 7.65 -3.96 11.78
C THR A 181 8.29 -5.35 11.83
N THR A 182 7.78 -6.34 11.08
CA THR A 182 8.22 -7.75 11.15
C THR A 182 8.38 -8.42 9.81
N SER A 183 8.03 -7.73 8.70
CA SER A 183 7.90 -8.36 7.40
C SER A 183 9.08 -8.09 6.47
N ILE A 184 9.28 -9.02 5.56
CA ILE A 184 10.15 -8.89 4.38
C ILE A 184 9.27 -9.19 3.17
N ASP A 185 9.27 -8.27 2.21
CA ASP A 185 8.47 -8.32 1.00
C ASP A 185 9.37 -8.61 -0.19
N VAL A 186 8.97 -9.56 -1.03
CA VAL A 186 9.67 -9.88 -2.28
C VAL A 186 8.73 -9.67 -3.46
N THR A 187 9.17 -8.83 -4.39
CA THR A 187 8.45 -8.52 -5.63
C THR A 187 9.39 -8.69 -6.82
N ARG A 188 8.88 -8.58 -8.04
CA ARG A 188 9.77 -8.30 -9.17
C ARG A 188 10.47 -6.96 -9.01
N ALA A 189 11.70 -6.85 -9.52
CA ALA A 189 12.44 -5.60 -9.52
C ALA A 189 11.66 -4.49 -10.27
N GLY A 190 11.77 -3.26 -9.78
CA GLY A 190 11.06 -2.11 -10.34
C GLY A 190 9.61 -1.96 -9.87
N ILE A 191 9.07 -2.91 -9.07
CA ILE A 191 7.73 -2.76 -8.48
C ILE A 191 7.86 -2.01 -7.14
N ASP A 192 7.39 -0.78 -7.13
CA ASP A 192 7.30 0.10 -5.96
C ASP A 192 6.15 1.11 -6.17
N LYS A 193 5.96 2.06 -5.24
CA LYS A 193 4.88 3.05 -5.39
C LYS A 193 5.04 3.95 -6.61
N ALA A 194 6.28 4.22 -7.08
CA ALA A 194 6.48 4.97 -8.33
C ALA A 194 5.96 4.19 -9.54
N TYR A 195 6.19 2.87 -9.57
CA TYR A 195 5.63 2.00 -10.60
C TYR A 195 4.10 2.09 -10.65
N GLY A 196 3.44 1.93 -9.49
CA GLY A 196 1.98 1.98 -9.40
C GLY A 196 1.42 3.33 -9.82
N ILE A 197 2.02 4.43 -9.35
CA ILE A 197 1.62 5.79 -9.71
C ILE A 197 1.76 6.02 -11.21
N ASN A 198 2.90 5.68 -11.81
CA ASN A 198 3.11 5.86 -13.25
C ASN A 198 2.15 5.00 -14.09
N LYS A 199 1.83 3.78 -13.64
CA LYS A 199 0.81 2.94 -14.29
C LYS A 199 -0.57 3.58 -14.23
N LEU A 200 -0.97 4.14 -13.09
CA LEU A 200 -2.25 4.82 -12.91
C LEU A 200 -2.32 6.08 -13.77
N LEU A 201 -1.27 6.91 -13.77
CA LEU A 201 -1.21 8.12 -14.61
C LEU A 201 -1.38 7.76 -16.09
N GLY A 202 -0.66 6.75 -16.57
CA GLY A 202 -0.81 6.28 -17.96
C GLY A 202 -2.18 5.67 -18.26
N TRP A 203 -2.82 5.03 -17.27
CA TRP A 203 -4.17 4.47 -17.42
C TRP A 203 -5.24 5.56 -17.59
N LEU A 204 -5.09 6.66 -16.85
CA LEU A 204 -6.04 7.79 -16.85
C LEU A 204 -5.72 8.86 -17.89
N ASP A 205 -4.64 8.69 -18.66
CA ASP A 205 -4.12 9.73 -19.56
C ASP A 205 -3.79 11.05 -18.84
N PHE A 206 -3.26 10.92 -17.60
CA PHE A 206 -2.81 12.02 -16.76
C PHE A 206 -1.30 12.16 -16.76
N THR A 207 -0.83 13.36 -16.43
CA THR A 207 0.58 13.69 -16.19
C THR A 207 0.85 13.79 -14.69
N SER A 208 2.11 13.91 -14.30
CA SER A 208 2.47 14.15 -12.90
C SER A 208 1.94 15.49 -12.35
N HIS A 209 1.63 16.45 -13.22
CA HIS A 209 1.05 17.75 -12.84
C HIS A 209 -0.42 17.65 -12.45
N ASP A 210 -1.11 16.62 -12.92
CA ASP A 210 -2.53 16.40 -12.66
C ASP A 210 -2.77 15.64 -11.35
N ALA A 211 -1.68 15.20 -10.68
CA ALA A 211 -1.76 14.35 -9.51
C ALA A 211 -1.14 14.97 -8.26
N PHE A 212 -1.67 14.56 -7.10
CA PHE A 212 -1.19 14.92 -5.77
C PHE A 212 -1.11 13.66 -4.90
N PHE A 213 0.05 13.38 -4.31
CA PHE A 213 0.28 12.22 -3.46
C PHE A 213 0.39 12.64 -1.98
N VAL A 214 -0.31 11.90 -1.12
CA VAL A 214 -0.26 12.04 0.35
C VAL A 214 0.19 10.73 0.97
N GLY A 215 1.22 10.76 1.83
CA GLY A 215 1.76 9.58 2.51
C GLY A 215 2.58 9.94 3.75
N ASP A 216 2.72 8.99 4.68
CA ASP A 216 3.45 9.19 5.95
C ASP A 216 4.96 8.92 5.82
N ALA A 217 5.37 8.06 4.89
CA ALA A 217 6.74 7.55 4.76
C ALA A 217 7.51 8.13 3.57
N LEU A 218 7.38 9.44 3.31
CA LEU A 218 8.06 10.17 2.22
C LEU A 218 9.55 10.51 2.51
N PHE A 219 10.09 10.10 3.65
CA PHE A 219 11.50 10.26 4.00
C PHE A 219 12.39 9.23 3.30
N PRO A 220 13.70 9.48 3.15
CA PRO A 220 14.63 8.51 2.55
C PRO A 220 14.59 7.14 3.27
N GLY A 221 14.34 6.07 2.51
CA GLY A 221 14.15 4.72 3.04
C GLY A 221 12.70 4.37 3.41
N GLY A 222 11.78 5.33 3.44
CA GLY A 222 10.34 5.06 3.58
C GLY A 222 9.74 4.49 2.29
N ASN A 223 8.64 3.75 2.42
CA ASN A 223 7.98 3.09 1.30
C ASN A 223 7.29 4.07 0.33
N ASP A 224 6.97 5.30 0.78
CA ASP A 224 6.40 6.37 -0.05
C ASP A 224 7.46 7.20 -0.77
N HIS A 225 8.73 7.07 -0.38
CA HIS A 225 9.81 7.88 -0.95
C HIS A 225 9.89 7.74 -2.48
N ALA A 226 9.60 6.56 -3.00
CA ALA A 226 9.59 6.30 -4.44
C ALA A 226 8.60 7.20 -5.19
N ALA A 227 7.47 7.61 -4.59
CA ALA A 227 6.50 8.49 -5.23
C ALA A 227 7.10 9.82 -5.70
N ARG A 228 8.14 10.33 -5.01
CA ARG A 228 8.84 11.58 -5.41
C ARG A 228 9.49 11.48 -6.79
N SER A 229 9.94 10.31 -7.21
CA SER A 229 10.59 10.10 -8.51
C SER A 229 9.64 10.21 -9.69
N THR A 230 8.33 10.15 -9.48
CA THR A 230 7.30 10.29 -10.52
C THR A 230 7.08 11.74 -10.95
N GLY A 231 7.58 12.71 -10.18
CA GLY A 231 7.33 14.13 -10.40
C GLY A 231 5.96 14.63 -9.92
N VAL A 232 5.13 13.77 -9.31
CA VAL A 232 3.87 14.21 -8.66
C VAL A 232 4.18 15.09 -7.46
N LEU A 233 3.32 16.06 -7.17
CA LEU A 233 3.43 16.82 -5.92
C LEU A 233 3.15 15.87 -4.74
N CYS A 234 4.07 15.84 -3.77
CA CYS A 234 3.98 14.97 -2.61
C CYS A 234 3.83 15.77 -1.32
N ARG A 235 2.92 15.34 -0.46
CA ARG A 235 2.70 15.87 0.89
C ARG A 235 2.92 14.77 1.93
N SER A 236 3.84 15.02 2.86
CA SER A 236 4.02 14.16 4.03
C SER A 236 2.98 14.46 5.09
N VAL A 237 2.50 13.42 5.76
CA VAL A 237 1.62 13.50 6.92
C VAL A 237 2.20 12.68 8.07
N THR A 238 1.74 12.97 9.28
CA THR A 238 2.13 12.25 10.51
C THR A 238 1.11 11.19 10.93
N GLY A 239 -0.01 11.10 10.22
CA GLY A 239 -1.06 10.13 10.50
C GLY A 239 -2.43 10.52 9.94
N PRO A 240 -3.46 9.70 10.24
CA PRO A 240 -4.81 9.86 9.70
C PRO A 240 -5.47 11.19 10.05
N GLU A 241 -5.21 11.75 11.23
CA GLU A 241 -5.80 13.03 11.66
C GLU A 241 -5.33 14.21 10.79
N GLU A 242 -4.04 14.24 10.43
CA GLU A 242 -3.52 15.26 9.52
C GLU A 242 -4.08 15.06 8.11
N THR A 243 -4.22 13.81 7.68
CA THR A 243 -4.83 13.47 6.39
C THR A 243 -6.29 13.92 6.31
N ILE A 244 -7.08 13.75 7.37
CA ILE A 244 -8.45 14.29 7.45
C ILE A 244 -8.45 15.81 7.23
N GLY A 245 -7.49 16.52 7.82
CA GLY A 245 -7.34 17.97 7.63
C GLY A 245 -7.10 18.33 6.16
N ILE A 246 -6.21 17.60 5.47
CA ILE A 246 -5.94 17.78 4.04
C ILE A 246 -7.20 17.50 3.21
N ILE A 247 -7.89 16.38 3.46
CA ILE A 247 -9.12 16.02 2.74
C ILE A 247 -10.19 17.10 2.91
N ARG A 248 -10.37 17.64 4.13
CA ARG A 248 -11.31 18.73 4.38
C ARG A 248 -10.94 20.01 3.61
N ALA A 249 -9.66 20.34 3.56
CA ALA A 249 -9.19 21.46 2.74
C ALA A 249 -9.53 21.25 1.27
N LEU A 250 -9.22 20.08 0.70
CA LEU A 250 -9.58 19.71 -0.67
C LEU A 250 -11.10 19.76 -0.91
N ASN A 251 -11.91 19.29 0.04
CA ASN A 251 -13.36 19.33 -0.04
C ASN A 251 -13.92 20.76 -0.02
N SER A 252 -13.24 21.71 0.62
CA SER A 252 -13.67 23.11 0.73
C SER A 252 -13.26 23.96 -0.47
N MET A 253 -12.26 23.53 -1.26
CA MET A 253 -11.80 24.28 -2.43
C MET A 253 -12.84 24.26 -3.54
N THR A 254 -13.06 25.42 -4.14
CA THR A 254 -13.87 25.57 -5.36
C THR A 254 -13.03 25.31 -6.62
N ASN A 255 -11.71 25.56 -6.56
CA ASN A 255 -10.69 25.22 -7.57
C ASN A 255 -9.37 24.90 -6.85
N VAL A 256 -8.63 23.88 -7.32
CA VAL A 256 -7.37 23.37 -6.70
C VAL A 256 -6.16 24.29 -6.96
N GLU A 257 -6.33 25.56 -7.28
CA GLU A 257 -5.23 26.51 -7.53
C GLU A 257 -4.52 26.98 -6.24
N ASP A 258 -5.01 26.61 -5.04
CA ASP A 258 -4.57 27.15 -3.75
C ASP A 258 -3.75 26.16 -2.89
N ILE A 259 -3.13 25.09 -3.47
CA ILE A 259 -2.25 24.17 -2.73
C ILE A 259 -0.79 24.52 -2.91
#